data_56e81530731bac3276694e805db37dc4
#
_entry.id   56e81530731bac3276694e805db37dc4
#
_cell.length_a   1.000
_cell.length_b   1.000
_cell.length_c   1.000
_cell.angle_alpha   90.00
_cell.angle_beta   90.00
_cell.angle_gamma   90.00
#
_symmetry.space_group_name_H-M   'P 1'
#
loop_
_entity.id
_entity.type
_entity.pdbx_description
1 polymer ?
#
loop_
_entity_poly.entity_id
_entity_poly.type
_entity_poly.pdbx_seq_one_letter_code
_entity_poly.pdbx_strand_id
1 'polypeptide(L)'
;MYRFRRDGVSVISVLDSRHVKKNGLYPVKTEVVFRRRQKYYPTGIDVSIEEWESLWNARRMPEKAIYIEKSFNHIRRIVNELIDQERFSFDILENRLGHAHITVNQAVANKMDEAFKLGKINTFYRYRNTLHALETFAGKRKQIVRRIIRPNN
;
A
#
# COMPACT_ATOMS: atom_id res chain seq x y z
N MET A 1 -11.44 -18.37 2.61
CA MET A 1 -10.19 -17.57 2.73
C MET A 1 -9.34 -17.74 1.49
N TYR A 2 -8.92 -16.65 0.82
CA TYR A 2 -8.10 -16.70 -0.39
C TYR A 2 -6.64 -16.90 -0.04
N ARG A 3 -5.97 -17.80 -0.77
CA ARG A 3 -4.54 -18.14 -0.57
C ARG A 3 -3.88 -18.45 -1.92
N PHE A 4 -2.67 -17.94 -2.10
CA PHE A 4 -1.79 -18.21 -3.23
C PHE A 4 -0.36 -18.41 -2.72
N ARG A 5 0.39 -19.35 -3.30
CA ARG A 5 1.80 -19.56 -2.98
C ARG A 5 2.54 -20.00 -4.23
N ARG A 6 3.68 -19.33 -4.51
CA ARG A 6 4.57 -19.67 -5.62
C ARG A 6 5.98 -19.12 -5.34
N ASP A 7 7.01 -19.89 -5.64
CA ASP A 7 8.44 -19.51 -5.58
C ASP A 7 8.85 -18.78 -4.28
N GLY A 8 8.37 -19.29 -3.16
CA GLY A 8 8.67 -18.74 -1.84
C GLY A 8 7.87 -17.47 -1.49
N VAL A 9 7.01 -16.97 -2.39
CA VAL A 9 6.07 -15.90 -2.11
C VAL A 9 4.71 -16.49 -1.73
N SER A 10 4.11 -15.99 -0.65
CA SER A 10 2.76 -16.34 -0.22
C SER A 10 1.89 -15.08 -0.17
N VAL A 11 0.67 -15.17 -0.69
CA VAL A 11 -0.36 -14.13 -0.64
C VAL A 11 -1.60 -14.71 0.03
N ILE A 12 -2.11 -14.08 1.08
CA ILE A 12 -3.23 -14.60 1.88
C ILE A 12 -4.15 -13.45 2.29
N SER A 13 -5.48 -13.66 2.21
CA SER A 13 -6.44 -12.75 2.84
C SER A 13 -6.53 -13.06 4.34
N VAL A 14 -6.38 -12.04 5.20
CA VAL A 14 -6.36 -12.20 6.66
C VAL A 14 -7.27 -11.16 7.32
N LEU A 15 -7.88 -11.55 8.44
CA LEU A 15 -8.53 -10.64 9.36
C LEU A 15 -7.48 -10.11 10.34
N ASP A 16 -7.29 -8.80 10.41
CA ASP A 16 -6.35 -8.23 11.38
C ASP A 16 -7.02 -8.01 12.74
N SER A 17 -7.13 -9.09 13.50
CA SER A 17 -7.76 -9.10 14.83
C SER A 17 -7.00 -8.28 15.89
N ARG A 18 -5.77 -7.82 15.59
CA ARG A 18 -4.97 -6.99 16.51
C ARG A 18 -5.41 -5.51 16.50
N HIS A 19 -6.14 -5.09 15.47
CA HIS A 19 -6.55 -3.70 15.28
C HIS A 19 -8.08 -3.62 15.16
N VAL A 20 -8.77 -3.56 16.30
CA VAL A 20 -10.21 -3.30 16.33
C VAL A 20 -10.48 -1.81 16.06
N LYS A 21 -11.41 -1.52 15.17
CA LYS A 21 -11.88 -0.15 14.90
C LYS A 21 -12.89 0.31 15.98
N LYS A 22 -13.17 1.62 16.05
CA LYS A 22 -14.11 2.21 17.02
C LYS A 22 -15.53 1.62 16.92
N ASN A 23 -15.92 1.08 15.77
CA ASN A 23 -17.20 0.42 15.53
C ASN A 23 -17.20 -1.09 15.85
N GLY A 24 -16.15 -1.61 16.48
CA GLY A 24 -16.02 -3.02 16.83
C GLY A 24 -15.68 -3.96 15.67
N LEU A 25 -15.46 -3.43 14.46
CA LEU A 25 -15.08 -4.22 13.29
C LEU A 25 -13.55 -4.34 13.15
N TYR A 26 -13.12 -5.36 12.44
CA TYR A 26 -11.71 -5.64 12.15
C TYR A 26 -11.41 -5.45 10.67
N PRO A 27 -10.30 -4.81 10.32
CA PRO A 27 -9.92 -4.62 8.92
C PRO A 27 -9.47 -5.94 8.29
N VAL A 28 -9.94 -6.20 7.09
CA VAL A 28 -9.44 -7.29 6.25
C VAL A 28 -8.25 -6.78 5.45
N LYS A 29 -7.17 -7.54 5.44
CA LYS A 29 -5.92 -7.21 4.73
C LYS A 29 -5.49 -8.37 3.84
N THR A 30 -4.73 -8.05 2.79
CA THR A 30 -3.97 -9.05 2.05
C THR A 30 -2.55 -9.06 2.58
N GLU A 31 -2.12 -10.18 3.13
CA GLU A 31 -0.76 -10.41 3.60
C GLU A 31 0.08 -10.98 2.45
N VAL A 32 1.27 -10.44 2.25
CA VAL A 32 2.29 -10.98 1.36
C VAL A 32 3.52 -11.34 2.18
N VAL A 33 3.98 -12.58 2.06
CA VAL A 33 5.17 -13.09 2.76
C VAL A 33 6.22 -13.53 1.74
N PHE A 34 7.46 -13.07 1.94
CA PHE A 34 8.62 -13.47 1.14
C PHE A 34 9.89 -13.40 1.99
N ARG A 35 10.73 -14.47 1.97
CA ARG A 35 12.01 -14.54 2.69
C ARG A 35 11.90 -14.11 4.17
N ARG A 36 10.91 -14.64 4.91
CA ARG A 36 10.60 -14.31 6.32
C ARG A 36 10.17 -12.86 6.60
N ARG A 37 10.01 -12.02 5.57
CA ARG A 37 9.42 -10.69 5.69
C ARG A 37 7.96 -10.76 5.31
N GLN A 38 7.12 -9.98 6.00
CA GLN A 38 5.68 -9.89 5.73
C GLN A 38 5.26 -8.43 5.58
N LYS A 39 4.31 -8.19 4.66
CA LYS A 39 3.66 -6.89 4.48
C LYS A 39 2.16 -7.07 4.32
N TYR A 40 1.41 -6.10 4.81
CA TYR A 40 -0.04 -6.09 4.81
C TYR A 40 -0.57 -4.96 3.94
N TYR A 41 -1.51 -5.30 3.07
CA TYR A 41 -2.17 -4.34 2.16
C TYR A 41 -3.65 -4.29 2.50
N PRO A 42 -4.22 -3.10 2.82
CA PRO A 42 -5.61 -2.97 3.19
C PRO A 42 -6.53 -3.28 1.99
N THR A 43 -7.62 -3.99 2.26
CA THR A 43 -8.68 -4.23 1.25
C THR A 43 -9.72 -3.12 1.23
N GLY A 44 -9.77 -2.29 2.27
CA GLY A 44 -10.84 -1.31 2.51
C GLY A 44 -12.10 -1.90 3.13
N ILE A 45 -12.13 -3.22 3.40
CA ILE A 45 -13.27 -3.92 3.98
C ILE A 45 -13.03 -4.21 5.45
N ASP A 46 -14.06 -3.94 6.26
CA ASP A 46 -14.08 -4.27 7.68
C ASP A 46 -15.23 -5.23 7.97
N VAL A 47 -14.98 -6.20 8.85
CA VAL A 47 -15.96 -7.23 9.23
C VAL A 47 -15.86 -7.57 10.72
N SER A 48 -16.92 -8.15 11.30
CA SER A 48 -16.84 -8.81 12.60
C SER A 48 -16.16 -10.18 12.46
N ILE A 49 -15.83 -10.80 13.57
CA ILE A 49 -15.26 -12.17 13.59
C ILE A 49 -16.27 -13.15 13.00
N GLU A 50 -17.53 -13.07 13.43
CA GLU A 50 -18.61 -13.94 12.99
C GLU A 50 -18.88 -13.75 11.48
N GLU A 51 -18.87 -12.49 11.01
CA GLU A 51 -19.01 -12.18 9.60
C GLU A 51 -17.86 -12.76 8.79
N TRP A 52 -16.61 -12.64 9.28
CA TRP A 52 -15.43 -13.23 8.64
C TRP A 52 -15.55 -14.75 8.46
N GLU A 53 -16.00 -15.46 9.49
CA GLU A 53 -16.20 -16.91 9.43
C GLU A 53 -17.31 -17.29 8.45
N SER A 54 -18.39 -16.51 8.42
CA SER A 54 -19.54 -16.76 7.53
C SER A 54 -19.25 -16.50 6.06
N LEU A 55 -18.32 -15.57 5.74
CA LEU A 55 -17.97 -15.22 4.34
C LEU A 55 -17.56 -16.44 3.50
N TRP A 56 -16.94 -17.43 4.12
CA TRP A 56 -16.37 -18.60 3.43
C TRP A 56 -17.32 -19.79 3.35
N ASN A 57 -18.39 -19.76 4.13
CA ASN A 57 -19.37 -20.85 4.23
C ASN A 57 -20.72 -20.49 3.54
N ALA A 58 -20.86 -19.29 3.03
CA ALA A 58 -22.10 -18.83 2.42
C ALA A 58 -22.38 -19.54 1.10
N ARG A 59 -23.64 -20.02 0.92
CA ARG A 59 -24.08 -20.64 -0.35
C ARG A 59 -24.02 -19.69 -1.54
N ARG A 60 -24.18 -18.38 -1.30
CA ARG A 60 -24.02 -17.31 -2.29
C ARG A 60 -22.95 -16.36 -1.80
N MET A 61 -22.02 -16.00 -2.68
CA MET A 61 -20.91 -15.11 -2.33
C MET A 61 -21.41 -13.74 -1.85
N PRO A 62 -21.11 -13.35 -0.61
CA PRO A 62 -21.49 -12.02 -0.09
C PRO A 62 -20.73 -10.91 -0.81
N GLU A 63 -21.33 -9.72 -0.88
CA GLU A 63 -20.72 -8.56 -1.53
C GLU A 63 -19.32 -8.24 -1.00
N LYS A 64 -19.14 -8.24 0.32
CA LYS A 64 -17.82 -8.03 0.94
C LYS A 64 -16.77 -9.05 0.50
N ALA A 65 -17.16 -10.32 0.33
CA ALA A 65 -16.26 -11.36 -0.17
C ALA A 65 -15.79 -11.05 -1.60
N ILE A 66 -16.66 -10.50 -2.45
CA ILE A 66 -16.30 -10.08 -3.82
C ILE A 66 -15.24 -8.97 -3.80
N TYR A 67 -15.36 -7.98 -2.92
CA TYR A 67 -14.35 -6.92 -2.79
C TYR A 67 -13.02 -7.43 -2.23
N ILE A 68 -13.07 -8.33 -1.24
CA ILE A 68 -11.88 -8.98 -0.71
C ILE A 68 -11.18 -9.79 -1.81
N GLU A 69 -11.94 -10.53 -2.62
CA GLU A 69 -11.42 -11.31 -3.74
C GLU A 69 -10.78 -10.42 -4.80
N LYS A 70 -11.43 -9.33 -5.19
CA LYS A 70 -10.87 -8.36 -6.15
C LYS A 70 -9.53 -7.80 -5.67
N SER A 71 -9.44 -7.39 -4.40
CA SER A 71 -8.20 -6.89 -3.80
C SER A 71 -7.11 -7.97 -3.78
N PHE A 72 -7.46 -9.18 -3.35
CA PHE A 72 -6.56 -10.32 -3.36
C PHE A 72 -6.04 -10.65 -4.77
N ASN A 73 -6.93 -10.75 -5.75
CA ASN A 73 -6.59 -11.09 -7.13
C ASN A 73 -5.72 -10.01 -7.78
N HIS A 74 -5.95 -8.73 -7.46
CA HIS A 74 -5.12 -7.64 -7.94
C HIS A 74 -3.67 -7.80 -7.47
N ILE A 75 -3.45 -8.02 -6.16
CA ILE A 75 -2.10 -8.22 -5.60
C ILE A 75 -1.49 -9.51 -6.13
N ARG A 76 -2.25 -10.61 -6.15
CA ARG A 76 -1.80 -11.91 -6.66
C ARG A 76 -1.31 -11.82 -8.10
N ARG A 77 -2.03 -11.10 -8.97
CA ARG A 77 -1.65 -10.91 -10.37
C ARG A 77 -0.30 -10.21 -10.49
N ILE A 78 -0.10 -9.10 -9.77
CA ILE A 78 1.17 -8.35 -9.79
C ILE A 78 2.30 -9.21 -9.24
N VAL A 79 2.07 -9.92 -8.12
CA VAL A 79 3.04 -10.85 -7.53
C VAL A 79 3.45 -11.92 -8.55
N ASN A 80 2.47 -12.54 -9.22
CA ASN A 80 2.74 -13.58 -10.21
C ASN A 80 3.55 -13.03 -11.40
N GLU A 81 3.18 -11.86 -11.94
CA GLU A 81 3.95 -11.19 -13.00
C GLU A 81 5.40 -10.90 -12.60
N LEU A 82 5.63 -10.48 -11.34
CA LEU A 82 6.97 -10.22 -10.83
C LEU A 82 7.79 -11.50 -10.62
N ILE A 83 7.13 -12.59 -10.24
CA ILE A 83 7.76 -13.91 -10.15
C ILE A 83 8.16 -14.41 -11.55
N ASP A 84 7.26 -14.32 -12.53
CA ASP A 84 7.55 -14.72 -13.92
C ASP A 84 8.73 -13.94 -14.53
N GLN A 85 8.96 -12.71 -14.06
CA GLN A 85 10.09 -11.86 -14.45
C GLN A 85 11.33 -12.07 -13.58
N GLU A 86 11.33 -12.99 -12.62
CA GLU A 86 12.39 -13.23 -11.62
C GLU A 86 12.80 -11.95 -10.84
N ARG A 87 11.88 -11.00 -10.70
CA ARG A 87 12.12 -9.65 -10.14
C ARG A 87 11.33 -9.35 -8.89
N PHE A 88 10.78 -10.37 -8.21
CA PHE A 88 9.97 -10.11 -7.04
C PHE A 88 10.80 -9.46 -5.92
N SER A 89 10.38 -8.28 -5.51
CA SER A 89 10.77 -7.62 -4.26
C SER A 89 9.60 -6.79 -3.74
N PHE A 90 9.58 -6.51 -2.43
CA PHE A 90 8.54 -5.66 -1.85
C PHE A 90 8.56 -4.23 -2.39
N ASP A 91 9.74 -3.69 -2.70
CA ASP A 91 9.87 -2.33 -3.24
C ASP A 91 9.25 -2.23 -4.64
N ILE A 92 9.48 -3.23 -5.50
CA ILE A 92 8.87 -3.28 -6.83
C ILE A 92 7.36 -3.53 -6.72
N LEU A 93 6.91 -4.41 -5.81
CA LEU A 93 5.49 -4.65 -5.55
C LEU A 93 4.79 -3.35 -5.10
N GLU A 94 5.36 -2.63 -4.15
CA GLU A 94 4.80 -1.36 -3.66
C GLU A 94 4.75 -0.28 -4.74
N ASN A 95 5.79 -0.20 -5.57
CA ASN A 95 5.79 0.70 -6.72
C ASN A 95 4.65 0.36 -7.70
N ARG A 96 4.45 -0.91 -8.01
CA ARG A 96 3.36 -1.38 -8.88
C ARG A 96 1.97 -1.16 -8.31
N LEU A 97 1.82 -1.28 -6.98
CA LEU A 97 0.58 -1.00 -6.26
C LEU A 97 0.30 0.50 -6.06
N GLY A 98 1.22 1.37 -6.47
CA GLY A 98 1.13 2.81 -6.22
C GLY A 98 1.41 3.19 -4.76
N HIS A 99 1.96 2.28 -3.96
CA HIS A 99 2.40 2.51 -2.58
C HIS A 99 3.91 2.79 -2.50
N ALA A 100 4.50 3.34 -3.56
CA ALA A 100 5.90 3.69 -3.59
C ALA A 100 6.26 4.58 -2.40
N HIS A 101 7.33 4.23 -1.71
CA HIS A 101 7.91 5.10 -0.69
C HIS A 101 8.50 6.33 -1.40
N ILE A 102 7.71 7.39 -1.46
CA ILE A 102 8.21 8.67 -1.95
C ILE A 102 8.96 9.33 -0.79
N THR A 103 10.23 9.66 -1.00
CA THR A 103 10.97 10.47 -0.03
C THR A 103 10.33 11.85 0.08
N VAL A 104 10.48 12.52 1.23
CA VAL A 104 9.98 13.90 1.39
C VAL A 104 10.52 14.81 0.30
N ASN A 105 11.82 14.67 -0.03
CA ASN A 105 12.44 15.43 -1.10
C ASN A 105 11.75 15.19 -2.45
N GLN A 106 11.43 13.94 -2.77
CA GLN A 106 10.77 13.58 -4.03
C GLN A 106 9.31 14.07 -4.06
N ALA A 107 8.60 14.01 -2.93
CA ALA A 107 7.25 14.56 -2.82
C ALA A 107 7.23 16.08 -3.06
N VAL A 108 8.19 16.81 -2.48
CA VAL A 108 8.33 18.27 -2.69
C VAL A 108 8.73 18.57 -4.12
N ALA A 109 9.68 17.81 -4.72
CA ALA A 109 10.07 17.97 -6.11
C ALA A 109 8.89 17.75 -7.09
N ASN A 110 8.08 16.71 -6.86
CA ASN A 110 6.88 16.46 -7.67
C ASN A 110 5.87 17.62 -7.59
N LYS A 111 5.68 18.21 -6.39
CA LYS A 111 4.82 19.37 -6.20
C LYS A 111 5.40 20.64 -6.84
N MET A 112 6.70 20.78 -6.86
CA MET A 112 7.40 21.86 -7.56
C MET A 112 7.15 21.77 -9.07
N ASP A 113 7.31 20.59 -9.67
CA ASP A 113 7.05 20.36 -11.08
C ASP A 113 5.58 20.60 -11.46
N GLU A 114 4.66 20.15 -10.62
CA GLU A 114 3.22 20.42 -10.81
C GLU A 114 2.92 21.92 -10.80
N ALA A 115 3.47 22.66 -9.83
CA ALA A 115 3.29 24.11 -9.74
C ALA A 115 3.86 24.84 -10.97
N PHE A 116 5.01 24.40 -11.48
CA PHE A 116 5.63 24.93 -12.68
C PHE A 116 4.75 24.71 -13.92
N LYS A 117 4.25 23.48 -14.12
CA LYS A 117 3.35 23.13 -15.24
C LYS A 117 2.04 23.92 -15.22
N LEU A 118 1.56 24.27 -14.02
CA LEU A 118 0.35 25.09 -13.83
C LEU A 118 0.60 26.61 -13.90
N GLY A 119 1.83 27.04 -14.19
CA GLY A 119 2.21 28.46 -14.24
C GLY A 119 2.21 29.17 -12.88
N LYS A 120 2.14 28.41 -11.75
CA LYS A 120 2.12 28.96 -10.40
C LYS A 120 3.53 29.26 -9.90
N ILE A 121 4.18 30.25 -10.48
CA ILE A 121 5.60 30.57 -10.29
C ILE A 121 5.95 30.84 -8.80
N ASN A 122 5.13 31.57 -8.07
CA ASN A 122 5.37 31.84 -6.65
C ASN A 122 5.31 30.56 -5.81
N THR A 123 4.40 29.61 -6.14
CA THR A 123 4.29 28.32 -5.49
C THR A 123 5.50 27.44 -5.81
N PHE A 124 5.98 27.46 -7.04
CA PHE A 124 7.20 26.79 -7.45
C PHE A 124 8.41 27.25 -6.61
N TYR A 125 8.63 28.56 -6.45
CA TYR A 125 9.73 29.07 -5.64
C TYR A 125 9.61 28.70 -4.16
N ARG A 126 8.38 28.66 -3.60
CA ARG A 126 8.15 28.20 -2.22
C ARG A 126 8.57 26.74 -2.05
N TYR A 127 8.17 25.85 -2.92
CA TYR A 127 8.59 24.44 -2.87
C TYR A 127 10.10 24.27 -3.06
N ARG A 128 10.71 25.02 -3.97
CA ARG A 128 12.18 25.02 -4.16
C ARG A 128 12.92 25.41 -2.89
N ASN A 129 12.49 26.45 -2.20
CA ASN A 129 13.10 26.90 -0.96
C ASN A 129 12.89 25.87 0.17
N THR A 130 11.71 25.23 0.22
CA THR A 130 11.43 24.14 1.16
C THR A 130 12.35 22.95 0.92
N LEU A 131 12.54 22.55 -0.33
CA LEU A 131 13.44 21.46 -0.70
C LEU A 131 14.88 21.76 -0.27
N HIS A 132 15.38 22.95 -0.56
CA HIS A 132 16.71 23.38 -0.16
C HIS A 132 16.89 23.40 1.36
N ALA A 133 15.89 23.89 2.12
CA ALA A 133 15.90 23.86 3.57
C ALA A 133 15.93 22.43 4.14
N LEU A 134 15.15 21.51 3.57
CA LEU A 134 15.13 20.10 3.95
C LEU A 134 16.49 19.41 3.69
N GLU A 135 17.10 19.69 2.54
CA GLU A 135 18.41 19.14 2.17
C GLU A 135 19.52 19.67 3.09
N THR A 136 19.46 20.95 3.43
CA THR A 136 20.40 21.57 4.37
C THR A 136 20.26 20.99 5.77
N PHE A 137 19.01 20.80 6.27
CA PHE A 137 18.70 20.24 7.58
C PHE A 137 19.08 18.77 7.68
N ALA A 138 18.81 17.96 6.66
CA ALA A 138 19.07 16.52 6.66
C ALA A 138 20.56 16.17 6.44
N GLY A 139 21.39 17.14 6.09
CA GLY A 139 22.75 16.92 5.60
C GLY A 139 22.73 16.21 4.23
N LYS A 140 23.66 16.57 3.36
CA LYS A 140 23.69 16.18 1.91
C LYS A 140 23.61 14.66 1.60
N ARG A 141 23.44 13.76 2.58
CA ARG A 141 23.52 12.30 2.40
C ARG A 141 22.37 11.47 2.97
N LYS A 142 21.37 12.06 3.65
CA LYS A 142 20.23 11.29 4.19
C LYS A 142 18.93 11.77 3.58
N GLN A 143 18.37 10.99 2.67
CA GLN A 143 16.98 11.17 2.23
C GLN A 143 16.03 10.84 3.40
N ILE A 144 15.15 11.78 3.72
CA ILE A 144 14.11 11.56 4.73
C ILE A 144 13.02 10.71 4.07
N VAL A 145 12.96 9.43 4.45
CA VAL A 145 11.89 8.52 4.00
C VAL A 145 10.72 8.66 4.98
N ARG A 146 9.61 9.22 4.56
CA ARG A 146 8.33 9.16 5.27
C ARG A 146 7.32 8.38 4.43
N ARG A 147 6.62 7.46 5.08
CA ARG A 147 5.44 6.83 4.52
C ARG A 147 4.34 7.88 4.44
N ILE A 148 4.00 8.33 3.24
CA ILE A 148 2.86 9.22 3.04
C ILE A 148 1.61 8.34 3.16
N ILE A 149 1.03 8.31 4.36
CA ILE A 149 -0.29 7.72 4.57
C ILE A 149 -1.26 8.74 3.98
N ARG A 150 -1.96 8.37 2.91
CA ARG A 150 -3.10 9.18 2.44
C ARG A 150 -4.12 9.21 3.57
N PRO A 151 -4.62 10.39 3.98
CA PRO A 151 -5.77 10.41 4.86
C PRO A 151 -6.93 9.72 4.13
N ASN A 152 -7.52 8.71 4.78
CA ASN A 152 -8.77 8.13 4.29
C ASN A 152 -9.83 9.23 4.36
N ASN A 153 -10.33 9.67 3.21
CA ASN A 153 -11.66 10.28 3.13
C ASN A 153 -12.69 9.17 3.22
#